data_4c6c983a0a639bc904031c8abc33618b
#
_entry.id   4c6c983a0a639bc904031c8abc33618b
#
_cell.length_a   1.000
_cell.length_b   1.000
_cell.length_c   1.000
_cell.angle_alpha   90.00
_cell.angle_beta   90.00
_cell.angle_gamma   90.00
#
_symmetry.space_group_name_H-M   'P 1'
#
loop_
_entity.id
_entity.type
_entity.pdbx_description
1 polymer ?
#
loop_
_entity_poly.entity_id
_entity_poly.type
_entity_poly.pdbx_seq_one_letter_code
_entity_poly.pdbx_strand_id
1 'polypeptide(L)'
;MQLKKNIKLGKIKIIVNLIFLIFFCIDSHAAQKNKNLEGNFVEIKILDKVSSKNSQLILKIGEEKKFENLKIKTLKCKNSEFDDNPEITAYLQVKDVTYKDKDKVFVFNGWTFSSSPSLKPFEHPVYDIWLTKCY
;
A
#
# COMPACT_ATOMS: atom_id res chain seq x y z
N MET A 1 -33.21 61.76 27.83
CA MET A 1 -32.17 61.30 28.78
C MET A 1 -31.43 60.17 28.10
N GLN A 2 -30.25 60.44 27.47
CA GLN A 2 -29.49 59.42 26.74
C GLN A 2 -28.36 58.92 27.62
N LEU A 3 -28.40 57.67 27.99
CA LEU A 3 -27.35 56.98 28.74
C LEU A 3 -26.20 56.64 27.78
N LYS A 4 -25.15 57.44 27.76
CA LYS A 4 -23.86 57.10 27.15
C LYS A 4 -23.19 56.00 27.97
N LYS A 5 -23.26 54.77 27.48
CA LYS A 5 -22.57 53.62 28.05
C LYS A 5 -21.09 53.69 27.64
N ASN A 6 -20.23 54.19 28.54
CA ASN A 6 -18.78 54.20 28.34
C ASN A 6 -18.23 52.80 28.38
N ILE A 7 -18.09 52.18 27.24
CA ILE A 7 -17.40 50.90 27.10
C ILE A 7 -15.91 51.16 27.13
N LYS A 8 -15.22 50.75 28.21
CA LYS A 8 -13.78 50.93 28.37
C LYS A 8 -13.04 50.18 27.24
N LEU A 9 -12.24 50.90 26.45
CA LEU A 9 -11.52 50.40 25.27
C LEU A 9 -10.67 49.13 25.53
N GLY A 10 -10.23 48.91 26.76
CA GLY A 10 -9.46 47.71 27.14
C GLY A 10 -10.27 46.39 27.09
N LYS A 11 -11.56 46.44 27.38
CA LYS A 11 -12.44 45.26 27.34
C LYS A 11 -12.72 44.80 25.90
N ILE A 12 -12.79 45.75 24.95
CA ILE A 12 -13.01 45.45 23.53
C ILE A 12 -11.78 44.72 22.94
N LYS A 13 -10.56 45.16 23.28
CA LYS A 13 -9.33 44.48 22.82
C LYS A 13 -9.25 43.02 23.30
N ILE A 14 -9.66 42.79 24.54
CA ILE A 14 -9.66 41.41 25.09
C ILE A 14 -10.70 40.53 24.38
N ILE A 15 -11.89 41.06 24.10
CA ILE A 15 -12.96 40.34 23.41
C ILE A 15 -12.54 40.02 21.94
N VAL A 16 -11.94 40.98 21.23
CA VAL A 16 -11.45 40.81 19.87
C VAL A 16 -10.33 39.75 19.81
N ASN A 17 -9.40 39.82 20.78
CA ASN A 17 -8.34 38.80 20.87
C ASN A 17 -8.90 37.40 21.19
N LEU A 18 -9.91 37.30 22.05
CA LEU A 18 -10.56 36.04 22.38
C LEU A 18 -11.31 35.44 21.17
N ILE A 19 -12.02 36.28 20.40
CA ILE A 19 -12.69 35.88 19.17
C ILE A 19 -11.67 35.42 18.10
N PHE A 20 -10.53 36.15 17.99
CA PHE A 20 -9.46 35.78 17.09
C PHE A 20 -8.82 34.43 17.45
N LEU A 21 -8.65 34.14 18.74
CA LEU A 21 -8.14 32.85 19.24
C LEU A 21 -9.10 31.72 18.98
N ILE A 22 -10.42 31.95 19.10
CA ILE A 22 -11.44 30.94 18.77
C ILE A 22 -11.45 30.63 17.28
N PHE A 23 -11.21 31.60 16.40
CA PHE A 23 -11.13 31.40 14.96
C PHE A 23 -9.91 30.56 14.53
N PHE A 24 -8.81 30.57 15.29
CA PHE A 24 -7.64 29.74 15.04
C PHE A 24 -7.80 28.29 15.53
N CYS A 25 -8.77 28.03 16.41
CA CYS A 25 -9.07 26.68 16.91
C CYS A 25 -10.10 25.91 16.05
N ILE A 26 -10.50 26.45 14.88
CA ILE A 26 -11.25 25.66 13.91
C ILE A 26 -10.26 24.70 13.26
N ASP A 27 -10.07 23.56 13.91
CA ASP A 27 -9.34 22.43 13.37
C ASP A 27 -9.83 22.17 11.96
N SER A 28 -8.93 22.35 11.00
CA SER A 28 -9.11 21.87 9.63
C SER A 28 -9.18 20.34 9.70
N HIS A 29 -10.35 19.78 9.92
CA HIS A 29 -10.61 18.38 9.68
C HIS A 29 -10.45 18.18 8.18
N ALA A 30 -9.20 18.01 7.73
CA ALA A 30 -8.93 17.46 6.42
C ALA A 30 -9.58 16.07 6.43
N ALA A 31 -10.69 15.94 5.72
CA ALA A 31 -11.37 14.67 5.51
C ALA A 31 -10.35 13.75 4.83
N GLN A 32 -9.66 12.94 5.61
CA GLN A 32 -8.91 11.81 5.10
C GLN A 32 -9.94 10.89 4.45
N LYS A 33 -10.04 11.01 3.13
CA LYS A 33 -10.72 10.02 2.29
C LYS A 33 -9.92 8.73 2.44
N ASN A 34 -10.26 7.92 3.44
CA ASN A 34 -9.72 6.58 3.61
C ASN A 34 -10.17 5.73 2.43
N LYS A 35 -9.54 5.93 1.28
CA LYS A 35 -9.60 5.00 0.17
C LYS A 35 -8.86 3.77 0.69
N ASN A 36 -9.57 2.66 0.88
CA ASN A 36 -8.95 1.42 1.34
C ASN A 36 -8.06 0.93 0.19
N LEU A 37 -6.78 1.29 0.25
CA LEU A 37 -5.79 1.00 -0.79
C LEU A 37 -5.24 -0.42 -0.66
N GLU A 38 -5.53 -1.09 0.45
CA GLU A 38 -5.13 -2.47 0.71
C GLU A 38 -6.12 -3.42 0.06
N GLY A 39 -5.61 -4.37 -0.73
CA GLY A 39 -6.40 -5.41 -1.36
C GLY A 39 -6.43 -6.70 -0.56
N ASN A 40 -7.42 -7.54 -0.85
CA ASN A 40 -7.56 -8.89 -0.30
C ASN A 40 -7.00 -9.96 -1.24
N PHE A 41 -6.83 -9.64 -2.51
CA PHE A 41 -6.32 -10.52 -3.55
C PHE A 41 -5.22 -9.84 -4.35
N VAL A 42 -4.26 -10.67 -4.77
CA VAL A 42 -3.18 -10.28 -5.67
C VAL A 42 -3.24 -11.13 -6.92
N GLU A 43 -3.10 -10.52 -8.07
CA GLU A 43 -2.88 -11.19 -9.33
C GLU A 43 -1.40 -11.04 -9.71
N ILE A 44 -0.76 -12.17 -9.98
CA ILE A 44 0.60 -12.26 -10.48
C ILE A 44 0.64 -12.98 -11.82
N LYS A 45 1.60 -12.59 -12.64
CA LYS A 45 1.93 -13.28 -13.88
C LYS A 45 3.24 -14.03 -13.68
N ILE A 46 3.28 -15.29 -14.08
CA ILE A 46 4.44 -16.16 -13.98
C ILE A 46 4.85 -16.56 -15.38
N LEU A 47 6.10 -16.27 -15.74
CA LEU A 47 6.72 -16.77 -16.96
C LEU A 47 7.56 -17.99 -16.62
N ASP A 48 7.32 -19.09 -17.30
CA ASP A 48 8.25 -20.20 -17.40
C ASP A 48 9.26 -19.87 -18.51
N LYS A 49 10.52 -19.62 -18.13
CA LYS A 49 11.60 -19.24 -19.05
C LYS A 49 12.04 -20.40 -19.95
N VAL A 50 11.79 -21.63 -19.56
CA VAL A 50 12.15 -22.82 -20.36
C VAL A 50 11.16 -23.03 -21.48
N SER A 51 9.86 -22.97 -21.18
CA SER A 51 8.80 -23.20 -22.16
C SER A 51 8.27 -21.90 -22.80
N SER A 52 8.70 -20.73 -22.33
CA SER A 52 8.17 -19.41 -22.69
C SER A 52 6.66 -19.25 -22.43
N LYS A 53 6.10 -20.07 -21.56
CA LYS A 53 4.69 -20.08 -21.24
C LYS A 53 4.37 -19.09 -20.12
N ASN A 54 3.35 -18.27 -20.34
CA ASN A 54 2.82 -17.34 -19.32
C ASN A 54 1.60 -17.95 -18.63
N SER A 55 1.55 -17.79 -17.31
CA SER A 55 0.41 -18.21 -16.48
C SER A 55 0.00 -17.05 -15.56
N GLN A 56 -1.30 -16.94 -15.30
CA GLN A 56 -1.81 -16.00 -14.29
C GLN A 56 -2.22 -16.77 -13.04
N LEU A 57 -1.90 -16.21 -11.89
CA LEU A 57 -2.25 -16.78 -10.60
C LEU A 57 -2.85 -15.71 -9.71
N ILE A 58 -4.04 -16.01 -9.17
CA ILE A 58 -4.71 -15.18 -8.17
C ILE A 58 -4.44 -15.79 -6.80
N LEU A 59 -3.95 -14.95 -5.89
CA LEU A 59 -3.59 -15.29 -4.52
C LEU A 59 -4.45 -14.48 -3.56
N LYS A 60 -5.04 -15.12 -2.58
CA LYS A 60 -5.66 -14.43 -1.46
C LYS A 60 -4.59 -14.07 -0.43
N ILE A 61 -4.68 -12.86 0.14
CA ILE A 61 -3.72 -12.41 1.14
C ILE A 61 -3.69 -13.37 2.33
N GLY A 62 -2.49 -13.77 2.73
CA GLY A 62 -2.24 -14.70 3.84
C GLY A 62 -2.28 -16.18 3.44
N GLU A 63 -2.83 -16.55 2.29
CA GLU A 63 -2.87 -17.94 1.83
C GLU A 63 -1.63 -18.30 1.02
N GLU A 64 -1.14 -19.56 1.19
CA GLU A 64 -0.07 -20.14 0.38
C GLU A 64 -0.69 -20.93 -0.77
N LYS A 65 -0.24 -20.68 -1.99
CA LYS A 65 -0.68 -21.42 -3.18
C LYS A 65 0.52 -22.06 -3.86
N LYS A 66 0.35 -23.31 -4.30
CA LYS A 66 1.36 -24.03 -5.05
C LYS A 66 1.18 -23.75 -6.54
N PHE A 67 2.27 -23.44 -7.22
CA PHE A 67 2.39 -23.39 -8.68
C PHE A 67 3.64 -24.16 -9.07
N GLU A 68 3.43 -25.30 -9.75
CA GLU A 68 4.49 -26.24 -10.10
C GLU A 68 5.40 -26.56 -8.89
N ASN A 69 6.66 -26.15 -8.96
CA ASN A 69 7.64 -26.34 -7.90
C ASN A 69 7.72 -25.15 -6.93
N LEU A 70 6.92 -24.12 -7.13
CA LEU A 70 6.90 -22.94 -6.26
C LEU A 70 5.75 -23.00 -5.27
N LYS A 71 6.01 -22.58 -4.04
CA LYS A 71 5.00 -22.20 -3.05
C LYS A 71 5.05 -20.69 -2.87
N ILE A 72 3.95 -20.05 -3.21
CA ILE A 72 3.84 -18.60 -3.25
C ILE A 72 2.82 -18.15 -2.22
N LYS A 73 3.20 -17.20 -1.38
CA LYS A 73 2.32 -16.57 -0.40
C LYS A 73 2.46 -15.06 -0.51
N THR A 74 1.33 -14.35 -0.54
CA THR A 74 1.30 -12.90 -0.43
C THR A 74 0.86 -12.51 0.97
N LEU A 75 1.64 -11.69 1.65
CA LEU A 75 1.31 -11.22 2.99
C LEU A 75 0.50 -9.95 2.99
N LYS A 76 0.74 -9.08 2.02
CA LYS A 76 0.10 -7.78 1.91
C LYS A 76 0.17 -7.28 0.47
N CYS A 77 -0.87 -6.54 0.04
CA CYS A 77 -0.77 -5.73 -1.17
C CYS A 77 -1.44 -4.38 -0.99
N LYS A 78 -0.99 -3.41 -1.77
CA LYS A 78 -1.47 -2.04 -1.71
C LYS A 78 -1.41 -1.40 -3.09
N ASN A 79 -2.44 -0.62 -3.43
CA ASN A 79 -2.43 0.30 -4.56
C ASN A 79 -1.93 1.67 -4.12
N SER A 80 -1.31 2.44 -5.04
CA SER A 80 -0.95 3.83 -4.76
C SER A 80 -2.17 4.74 -4.76
N GLU A 81 -1.99 5.92 -4.15
CA GLU A 81 -3.03 6.96 -4.13
C GLU A 81 -3.06 7.79 -5.43
N PHE A 82 -2.07 7.64 -6.29
CA PHE A 82 -1.93 8.42 -7.52
C PHE A 82 -2.72 7.76 -8.65
N ASP A 83 -3.74 8.46 -9.14
CA ASP A 83 -4.64 7.94 -10.18
C ASP A 83 -3.99 7.92 -11.58
N ASP A 84 -3.00 8.79 -11.86
CA ASP A 84 -2.38 8.94 -13.18
C ASP A 84 -1.42 7.81 -13.55
N ASN A 85 -0.79 7.19 -12.55
CA ASN A 85 0.07 6.01 -12.73
C ASN A 85 0.09 5.20 -11.44
N PRO A 86 -0.93 4.37 -11.19
CA PRO A 86 -1.06 3.66 -9.93
C PRO A 86 0.06 2.62 -9.78
N GLU A 87 0.89 2.81 -8.76
CA GLU A 87 1.86 1.79 -8.35
C GLU A 87 1.16 0.74 -7.50
N ILE A 88 1.33 -0.51 -7.88
CA ILE A 88 0.89 -1.65 -7.08
C ILE A 88 2.10 -2.23 -6.38
N THR A 89 2.01 -2.41 -5.07
CA THR A 89 3.05 -3.03 -4.27
C THR A 89 2.50 -4.27 -3.58
N ALA A 90 3.31 -5.32 -3.47
CA ALA A 90 2.95 -6.52 -2.71
C ALA A 90 4.18 -7.10 -2.00
N TYR A 91 3.94 -7.70 -0.83
CA TYR A 91 4.95 -8.45 -0.13
C TYR A 91 4.76 -9.94 -0.44
N LEU A 92 5.69 -10.50 -1.22
CA LEU A 92 5.67 -11.89 -1.63
C LEU A 92 6.71 -12.72 -0.88
N GLN A 93 6.31 -13.95 -0.59
CA GLN A 93 7.20 -15.00 -0.11
C GLN A 93 7.11 -16.18 -1.09
N VAL A 94 8.23 -16.56 -1.68
CA VAL A 94 8.29 -17.66 -2.62
C VAL A 94 9.32 -18.68 -2.14
N LYS A 95 8.94 -19.94 -2.12
CA LYS A 95 9.81 -21.08 -1.82
C LYS A 95 9.82 -22.02 -3.01
N ASP A 96 10.98 -22.53 -3.37
CA ASP A 96 11.11 -23.64 -4.31
C ASP A 96 11.13 -24.96 -3.53
N VAL A 97 10.23 -25.87 -3.86
CA VAL A 97 10.12 -27.18 -3.20
C VAL A 97 11.04 -28.25 -3.78
N THR A 98 11.79 -27.94 -4.84
CA THR A 98 12.78 -28.86 -5.40
C THR A 98 14.03 -28.99 -4.56
N TYR A 99 14.36 -27.95 -3.78
CA TYR A 99 15.48 -27.98 -2.86
C TYR A 99 15.18 -28.97 -1.72
N LYS A 100 15.97 -30.02 -1.65
CA LYS A 100 15.84 -31.09 -0.64
C LYS A 100 16.32 -30.68 0.76
N ASP A 101 16.98 -29.56 0.87
CA ASP A 101 17.46 -29.07 2.16
C ASP A 101 16.28 -28.76 3.07
N LYS A 102 16.36 -29.29 4.29
CA LYS A 102 15.33 -29.12 5.33
C LYS A 102 15.15 -27.67 5.76
N ASP A 103 16.09 -26.81 5.41
CA ASP A 103 16.00 -25.39 5.60
C ASP A 103 15.04 -24.81 4.52
N LYS A 104 13.89 -24.37 4.96
CA LYS A 104 12.84 -23.75 4.13
C LYS A 104 13.32 -22.36 3.63
N VAL A 105 14.32 -22.36 2.77
CA VAL A 105 14.90 -21.13 2.24
C VAL A 105 13.90 -20.50 1.25
N PHE A 106 13.59 -19.25 1.47
CA PHE A 106 12.85 -18.47 0.50
C PHE A 106 13.77 -18.13 -0.68
N VAL A 107 13.35 -18.48 -1.89
CA VAL A 107 14.01 -17.98 -3.12
C VAL A 107 13.68 -16.50 -3.36
N PHE A 108 12.56 -16.04 -2.77
CA PHE A 108 12.22 -14.63 -2.72
C PHE A 108 11.43 -14.33 -1.43
N ASN A 109 11.80 -13.25 -0.76
CA ASN A 109 11.09 -12.77 0.41
C ASN A 109 11.20 -11.24 0.48
N GLY A 110 10.15 -10.53 0.09
CA GLY A 110 10.18 -9.07 0.10
C GLY A 110 9.09 -8.39 -0.71
N TRP A 111 9.24 -7.07 -0.79
CA TRP A 111 8.38 -6.23 -1.60
C TRP A 111 8.68 -6.37 -3.08
N THR A 112 7.63 -6.41 -3.90
CA THR A 112 7.68 -6.30 -5.35
C THR A 112 6.77 -5.17 -5.81
N PHE A 113 7.08 -4.61 -6.98
CA PHE A 113 6.47 -3.42 -7.53
C PHE A 113 6.00 -3.70 -8.95
N SER A 114 4.80 -3.24 -9.32
CA SER A 114 4.25 -3.51 -10.66
C SER A 114 4.95 -2.70 -11.75
N SER A 115 5.25 -1.43 -11.48
CA SER A 115 5.90 -0.53 -12.46
C SER A 115 7.42 -0.72 -12.53
N SER A 116 8.03 -1.23 -11.47
CA SER A 116 9.49 -1.33 -11.34
C SER A 116 9.92 -2.67 -10.74
N PRO A 117 9.67 -3.79 -11.43
CA PRO A 117 10.01 -5.12 -10.93
C PRO A 117 11.53 -5.32 -10.72
N SER A 118 12.35 -4.53 -11.40
CA SER A 118 13.81 -4.57 -11.29
C SER A 118 14.37 -3.99 -9.98
N LEU A 119 13.59 -3.26 -9.20
CA LEU A 119 14.05 -2.74 -7.90
C LEU A 119 14.37 -3.87 -6.91
N LYS A 120 13.61 -4.95 -6.97
CA LYS A 120 13.86 -6.19 -6.25
C LYS A 120 13.45 -7.35 -7.14
N PRO A 121 14.34 -7.80 -8.05
CA PRO A 121 14.00 -8.81 -9.02
C PRO A 121 13.75 -10.16 -8.34
N PHE A 122 12.84 -10.93 -8.91
CA PHE A 122 12.69 -12.34 -8.58
C PHE A 122 13.73 -13.13 -9.39
N GLU A 123 14.78 -13.56 -8.73
CA GLU A 123 15.86 -14.32 -9.38
C GLU A 123 15.62 -15.82 -9.18
N HIS A 124 15.10 -16.47 -10.23
CA HIS A 124 14.93 -17.91 -10.25
C HIS A 124 15.36 -18.47 -11.63
N PRO A 125 16.02 -19.62 -11.71
CA PRO A 125 16.54 -20.14 -12.97
C PRO A 125 15.45 -20.46 -14.01
N VAL A 126 14.25 -20.83 -13.56
CA VAL A 126 13.17 -21.29 -14.43
C VAL A 126 12.02 -20.29 -14.53
N TYR A 127 11.75 -19.54 -13.50
CA TYR A 127 10.55 -18.69 -13.45
C TYR A 127 10.89 -17.22 -13.26
N ASP A 128 10.06 -16.34 -13.83
CA ASP A 128 9.95 -14.94 -13.47
C ASP A 128 8.54 -14.65 -12.97
N ILE A 129 8.41 -13.76 -11.99
CA ILE A 129 7.13 -13.39 -11.37
C ILE A 129 6.96 -11.87 -11.44
N TRP A 130 5.83 -11.43 -11.98
CA TRP A 130 5.43 -10.03 -12.01
C TRP A 130 4.10 -9.80 -11.30
N LEU A 131 4.06 -8.75 -10.52
CA LEU A 131 2.83 -8.25 -9.90
C LEU A 131 2.00 -7.50 -10.92
N THR A 132 0.71 -7.84 -11.05
CA THR A 132 -0.17 -7.22 -12.04
C THR A 132 -1.33 -6.46 -11.41
N LYS A 133 -1.98 -7.00 -10.37
CA LYS A 133 -3.12 -6.35 -9.72
C LYS A 133 -3.15 -6.61 -8.21
N CYS A 134 -3.78 -5.66 -7.49
CA CYS A 134 -4.16 -5.75 -6.09
C CYS A 134 -5.61 -5.27 -5.96
N TYR A 135 -6.54 -6.10 -5.41
CA TYR A 135 -7.97 -5.75 -5.30
C TYR A 135 -8.65 -6.46 -4.12
#